data_80957a678245db0faaa1a1e0263c1c24
#
_entry.id   80957a678245db0faaa1a1e0263c1c24
#
_cell.length_a   1.000
_cell.length_b   1.000
_cell.length_c   1.000
_cell.angle_alpha   90.00
_cell.angle_beta   90.00
_cell.angle_gamma   90.00
#
_symmetry.space_group_name_H-M   'P 1'
#
loop_
_entity.id
_entity.type
_entity.pdbx_description
1 polymer ?
#
loop_
_entity_poly.entity_id
_entity_poly.type
_entity_poly.pdbx_seq_one_letter_code
_entity_poly.pdbx_strand_id
1 'polypeptide(L)'
;MKIRNVFFPLLIIGLSWSCSNDDEEIHEPMGDYANGILVSNEGPFSNGTGTVTFISEDLSVVNNGIYKMTNDEDLGNVVQSIGFTENEAFIVANVSNKINVVNRYTFEKIASITDGLNNPRYFIEANGKGYVTNWGDTADETDDFVAIINLQNYTVEGTISVILGPEAILAKDNTVYVAHQGAWGQNNKVSVINTTSNELIKTLTVGDVPNSMQLDASGNLWVLA
;
A
#
# COMPACT_ATOMS: atom_id res chain seq x y z
N MET A 1 -64.40 -36.71 -59.06
CA MET A 1 -62.98 -36.31 -59.21
C MET A 1 -62.61 -35.45 -58.00
N LYS A 2 -61.88 -36.01 -57.02
CA LYS A 2 -61.53 -35.34 -55.73
C LYS A 2 -60.14 -34.74 -55.84
N ILE A 3 -60.02 -33.43 -55.73
CA ILE A 3 -58.76 -32.70 -55.68
C ILE A 3 -58.31 -32.69 -54.20
N ARG A 4 -57.16 -33.30 -53.95
CA ARG A 4 -56.49 -33.32 -52.63
C ARG A 4 -55.55 -32.12 -52.54
N ASN A 5 -55.88 -31.19 -51.65
CA ASN A 5 -54.99 -30.10 -51.28
C ASN A 5 -53.82 -30.64 -50.47
N VAL A 6 -52.64 -30.47 -50.99
CA VAL A 6 -51.37 -30.74 -50.26
C VAL A 6 -50.91 -29.42 -49.61
N PHE A 7 -51.01 -29.38 -48.30
CA PHE A 7 -50.44 -28.26 -47.50
C PHE A 7 -48.96 -28.51 -47.34
N PHE A 8 -48.11 -27.59 -47.80
CA PHE A 8 -46.70 -27.58 -47.60
C PHE A 8 -46.42 -26.67 -46.38
N PRO A 9 -45.87 -27.15 -45.26
CA PRO A 9 -45.47 -26.24 -44.16
C PRO A 9 -44.16 -25.59 -44.52
N LEU A 10 -44.17 -24.26 -44.61
CA LEU A 10 -42.99 -23.41 -44.76
C LEU A 10 -42.24 -23.37 -43.43
N LEU A 11 -41.08 -24.06 -43.34
CA LEU A 11 -40.20 -24.06 -42.18
C LEU A 11 -39.39 -22.74 -42.19
N ILE A 12 -39.81 -21.77 -41.37
CA ILE A 12 -39.02 -20.52 -41.14
C ILE A 12 -37.92 -20.83 -40.14
N ILE A 13 -36.68 -21.00 -40.65
CA ILE A 13 -35.50 -21.04 -39.80
C ILE A 13 -35.14 -19.62 -39.37
N GLY A 14 -35.51 -19.29 -38.15
CA GLY A 14 -35.09 -18.03 -37.51
C GLY A 14 -33.58 -18.12 -37.18
N LEU A 15 -32.78 -17.39 -37.94
CA LEU A 15 -31.39 -17.09 -37.54
C LEU A 15 -31.42 -16.09 -36.38
N SER A 16 -31.33 -16.59 -35.16
CA SER A 16 -31.03 -15.73 -34.01
C SER A 16 -29.54 -15.37 -34.09
N TRP A 17 -29.25 -14.18 -34.61
CA TRP A 17 -27.98 -13.54 -34.33
C TRP A 17 -28.01 -13.13 -32.87
N SER A 18 -27.37 -13.95 -32.02
CA SER A 18 -26.94 -13.54 -30.71
C SER A 18 -25.72 -12.62 -30.91
N CYS A 19 -25.96 -11.30 -30.94
CA CYS A 19 -24.90 -10.37 -30.59
C CYS A 19 -24.64 -10.59 -29.09
N SER A 20 -23.52 -11.21 -28.74
CA SER A 20 -22.91 -11.01 -27.45
C SER A 20 -22.37 -9.58 -27.49
N ASN A 21 -23.12 -8.64 -26.93
CA ASN A 21 -22.54 -7.41 -26.45
C ASN A 21 -21.65 -7.84 -25.27
N ASP A 22 -20.39 -8.01 -25.50
CA ASP A 22 -19.39 -7.80 -24.49
C ASP A 22 -19.38 -6.27 -24.28
N ASP A 23 -20.35 -5.78 -23.50
CA ASP A 23 -20.27 -4.46 -22.91
C ASP A 23 -19.08 -4.56 -21.93
N GLU A 24 -17.88 -4.21 -22.41
CA GLU A 24 -16.83 -3.79 -21.50
C GLU A 24 -17.44 -2.65 -20.67
N GLU A 25 -17.75 -2.94 -19.41
CA GLU A 25 -18.08 -1.89 -18.46
C GLU A 25 -16.92 -0.91 -18.47
N ILE A 26 -17.11 0.23 -19.15
CA ILE A 26 -16.17 1.34 -19.07
C ILE A 26 -16.27 1.86 -17.65
N HIS A 27 -15.41 1.33 -16.77
CA HIS A 27 -15.26 1.88 -15.44
C HIS A 27 -14.65 3.28 -15.61
N GLU A 28 -15.45 4.31 -15.38
CA GLU A 28 -14.93 5.68 -15.26
C GLU A 28 -13.82 5.68 -14.19
N PRO A 29 -12.68 6.30 -14.47
CA PRO A 29 -11.59 6.37 -13.50
C PRO A 29 -12.08 7.03 -12.21
N MET A 30 -11.76 6.45 -11.04
CA MET A 30 -12.13 7.00 -9.74
C MET A 30 -11.43 8.33 -9.43
N GLY A 31 -10.51 8.78 -10.29
CA GLY A 31 -9.76 10.03 -10.19
C GLY A 31 -8.57 10.05 -11.17
N ASP A 32 -7.88 11.19 -11.23
CA ASP A 32 -6.78 11.46 -12.17
C ASP A 32 -5.58 10.50 -12.01
N TYR A 33 -5.46 9.86 -10.85
CA TYR A 33 -4.37 8.95 -10.49
C TYR A 33 -4.82 7.51 -10.28
N ALA A 34 -5.99 7.14 -10.81
CA ALA A 34 -6.60 5.83 -10.60
C ALA A 34 -5.78 4.68 -11.24
N ASN A 35 -5.25 4.91 -12.44
CA ASN A 35 -4.59 3.87 -13.24
C ASN A 35 -3.15 4.28 -13.56
N GLY A 36 -2.18 3.70 -12.85
CA GLY A 36 -0.79 4.01 -13.05
C GLY A 36 0.12 3.60 -11.89
N ILE A 37 1.30 4.18 -11.87
CA ILE A 37 2.37 3.91 -10.91
C ILE A 37 2.59 5.17 -10.07
N LEU A 38 2.62 5.02 -8.75
CA LEU A 38 3.05 6.06 -7.82
C LEU A 38 4.51 5.80 -7.40
N VAL A 39 5.35 6.82 -7.50
CA VAL A 39 6.76 6.76 -7.12
C VAL A 39 7.01 7.76 -6.01
N SER A 40 7.44 7.27 -4.83
CA SER A 40 7.94 8.14 -3.76
C SER A 40 9.36 8.61 -4.08
N ASN A 41 9.59 9.91 -3.94
CA ASN A 41 10.91 10.51 -4.09
C ASN A 41 11.30 11.12 -2.75
N GLU A 42 12.36 10.62 -2.14
CA GLU A 42 12.77 11.04 -0.77
C GLU A 42 12.98 12.54 -0.67
N GLY A 43 13.56 13.16 -1.69
CA GLY A 43 13.99 14.55 -1.64
C GLY A 43 15.28 14.71 -0.82
N PRO A 44 15.71 15.97 -0.56
CA PRO A 44 16.93 16.23 0.18
C PRO A 44 16.76 15.95 1.68
N PHE A 45 17.78 15.37 2.31
CA PHE A 45 17.74 14.97 3.72
C PHE A 45 17.59 16.15 4.70
N SER A 46 18.23 17.28 4.44
CA SER A 46 18.36 18.33 5.46
C SER A 46 17.40 19.52 5.32
N ASN A 47 17.10 19.96 4.12
CA ASN A 47 16.20 21.10 3.87
C ASN A 47 15.41 20.86 2.59
N GLY A 48 14.13 20.62 2.72
CA GLY A 48 13.26 20.40 1.57
C GLY A 48 12.11 19.46 1.88
N THR A 49 11.47 19.02 0.83
CA THR A 49 10.39 18.08 0.90
C THR A 49 10.61 16.96 -0.11
N GLY A 50 10.22 15.76 0.23
CA GLY A 50 10.05 14.71 -0.74
C GLY A 50 8.79 14.95 -1.57
N THR A 51 8.59 14.15 -2.61
CA THR A 51 7.46 14.26 -3.53
C THR A 51 6.92 12.90 -3.90
N VAL A 52 5.75 12.89 -4.55
CA VAL A 52 5.22 11.70 -5.22
C VAL A 52 5.06 12.03 -6.71
N THR A 53 5.55 11.15 -7.55
CA THR A 53 5.37 11.20 -9.01
C THR A 53 4.33 10.16 -9.41
N PHE A 54 3.40 10.55 -10.27
CA PHE A 54 2.47 9.64 -10.94
C PHE A 54 2.95 9.40 -12.37
N ILE A 55 2.87 8.14 -12.80
CA ILE A 55 3.14 7.71 -14.18
C ILE A 55 1.91 6.92 -14.63
N SER A 56 1.27 7.35 -15.74
CA SER A 56 0.11 6.65 -16.29
C SER A 56 0.45 5.23 -16.73
N GLU A 57 -0.55 4.35 -16.79
CA GLU A 57 -0.38 2.93 -17.16
C GLU A 57 0.26 2.76 -18.55
N ASP A 58 -0.11 3.61 -19.49
CA ASP A 58 0.44 3.63 -20.85
C ASP A 58 1.81 4.34 -20.98
N LEU A 59 2.35 4.82 -19.85
CA LEU A 59 3.61 5.55 -19.72
C LEU A 59 3.67 6.89 -20.51
N SER A 60 2.53 7.39 -20.96
CA SER A 60 2.48 8.64 -21.77
C SER A 60 2.48 9.90 -20.92
N VAL A 61 2.06 9.83 -19.66
CA VAL A 61 1.98 10.96 -18.73
C VAL A 61 2.88 10.72 -17.53
N VAL A 62 3.67 11.74 -17.18
CA VAL A 62 4.48 11.78 -15.95
C VAL A 62 4.19 13.08 -15.21
N ASN A 63 3.53 13.01 -14.07
CA ASN A 63 3.20 14.15 -13.22
C ASN A 63 4.04 14.12 -11.95
N ASN A 64 4.98 15.06 -11.80
CA ASN A 64 5.83 15.17 -10.62
C ASN A 64 5.17 16.03 -9.54
N GLY A 65 5.34 15.64 -8.28
CA GLY A 65 4.89 16.44 -7.14
C GLY A 65 3.37 16.56 -7.02
N ILE A 66 2.64 15.47 -7.34
CA ILE A 66 1.17 15.47 -7.40
C ILE A 66 0.49 15.87 -6.09
N TYR A 67 1.10 15.58 -4.93
CA TYR A 67 0.55 16.01 -3.63
C TYR A 67 0.53 17.54 -3.50
N LYS A 68 1.65 18.20 -3.83
CA LYS A 68 1.74 19.66 -3.81
C LYS A 68 0.81 20.31 -4.83
N MET A 69 0.67 19.71 -6.00
CA MET A 69 -0.23 20.20 -7.06
C MET A 69 -1.68 20.15 -6.62
N THR A 70 -2.09 19.11 -5.90
CA THR A 70 -3.47 18.90 -5.46
C THR A 70 -3.81 19.69 -4.20
N ASN A 71 -2.89 19.78 -3.22
CA ASN A 71 -3.21 20.27 -1.87
C ASN A 71 -2.57 21.59 -1.52
N ASP A 72 -1.69 22.15 -2.37
CA ASP A 72 -0.87 23.34 -2.10
C ASP A 72 -0.03 23.24 -0.82
N GLU A 73 0.30 22.01 -0.38
CA GLU A 73 1.09 21.70 0.81
C GLU A 73 2.30 20.84 0.45
N ASP A 74 3.34 20.90 1.30
CA ASP A 74 4.51 20.03 1.20
C ASP A 74 4.28 18.72 2.00
N LEU A 75 4.74 17.58 1.47
CA LEU A 75 4.64 16.28 2.14
C LEU A 75 5.45 16.22 3.43
N GLY A 76 6.61 16.82 3.43
CA GLY A 76 7.59 16.73 4.51
C GLY A 76 8.92 16.16 4.03
N ASN A 77 9.87 16.11 4.95
CA ASN A 77 11.25 15.74 4.66
C ASN A 77 11.42 14.22 4.64
N VAL A 78 12.09 13.72 3.64
CA VAL A 78 12.36 12.31 3.34
C VAL A 78 11.07 11.49 3.20
N VAL A 79 10.44 11.55 2.03
CA VAL A 79 9.30 10.67 1.70
C VAL A 79 9.80 9.25 1.48
N GLN A 80 9.69 8.42 2.52
CA GLN A 80 10.28 7.10 2.61
C GLN A 80 9.51 6.04 1.84
N SER A 81 8.19 6.06 1.96
CA SER A 81 7.33 5.01 1.40
C SER A 81 5.91 5.49 1.16
N ILE A 82 5.16 4.70 0.40
CA ILE A 82 3.72 4.82 0.23
C ILE A 82 3.11 3.45 0.52
N GLY A 83 2.19 3.39 1.48
CA GLY A 83 1.35 2.22 1.72
C GLY A 83 -0.10 2.50 1.31
N PHE A 84 -0.92 1.45 1.20
CA PHE A 84 -2.27 1.58 0.68
C PHE A 84 -3.29 0.83 1.52
N THR A 85 -4.50 1.38 1.58
CA THR A 85 -5.75 0.67 1.81
C THR A 85 -6.52 0.58 0.48
N GLU A 86 -7.75 0.11 0.52
CA GLU A 86 -8.61 0.07 -0.67
C GLU A 86 -8.78 1.45 -1.33
N ASN A 87 -9.00 2.50 -0.52
CA ASN A 87 -9.36 3.84 -1.01
C ASN A 87 -8.35 4.94 -0.65
N GLU A 88 -7.31 4.63 0.11
CA GLU A 88 -6.39 5.63 0.66
C GLU A 88 -4.94 5.27 0.39
N ALA A 89 -4.10 6.30 0.30
CA ALA A 89 -2.65 6.17 0.29
C ALA A 89 -2.06 6.87 1.54
N PHE A 90 -1.14 6.17 2.20
CA PHE A 90 -0.41 6.60 3.38
C PHE A 90 1.02 6.92 3.00
N ILE A 91 1.35 8.20 2.92
CA ILE A 91 2.65 8.70 2.45
C ILE A 91 3.49 9.00 3.69
N VAL A 92 4.51 8.18 3.92
CA VAL A 92 5.38 8.27 5.10
C VAL A 92 6.51 9.25 4.85
N ALA A 93 6.55 10.34 5.62
CA ALA A 93 7.63 11.32 5.63
C ALA A 93 8.49 11.11 6.90
N ASN A 94 9.61 10.36 6.73
CA ASN A 94 10.44 9.84 7.81
C ASN A 94 10.98 10.93 8.75
N VAL A 95 11.79 11.85 8.23
CA VAL A 95 12.44 12.90 9.04
C VAL A 95 11.44 13.91 9.59
N SER A 96 10.27 14.05 8.98
CA SER A 96 9.18 14.88 9.49
C SER A 96 8.32 14.19 10.53
N ASN A 97 8.56 12.93 10.87
CA ASN A 97 7.74 12.14 11.78
C ASN A 97 6.24 12.23 11.45
N LYS A 98 5.90 12.13 10.17
CA LYS A 98 4.56 12.39 9.68
C LYS A 98 4.13 11.37 8.63
N ILE A 99 2.84 11.03 8.64
CA ILE A 99 2.18 10.31 7.57
C ILE A 99 1.06 11.19 7.03
N ASN A 100 1.09 11.49 5.72
CA ASN A 100 -0.03 12.14 5.05
C ASN A 100 -0.96 11.06 4.49
N VAL A 101 -2.25 11.18 4.81
CA VAL A 101 -3.30 10.30 4.31
C VAL A 101 -4.05 11.04 3.22
N VAL A 102 -4.15 10.43 2.05
CA VAL A 102 -4.84 11.00 0.89
C VAL A 102 -5.79 9.97 0.28
N ASN A 103 -6.80 10.44 -0.45
CA ASN A 103 -7.52 9.58 -1.37
C ASN A 103 -6.55 9.07 -2.44
N ARG A 104 -6.42 7.75 -2.62
CA ARG A 104 -5.39 7.18 -3.51
C ARG A 104 -5.60 7.48 -4.98
N TYR A 105 -6.80 7.89 -5.37
CA TYR A 105 -7.20 8.12 -6.75
C TYR A 105 -7.18 9.59 -7.14
N THR A 106 -7.56 10.51 -6.23
CA THR A 106 -7.56 11.96 -6.47
C THR A 106 -6.36 12.66 -5.86
N PHE A 107 -5.66 12.03 -4.91
CA PHE A 107 -4.57 12.58 -4.10
C PHE A 107 -4.98 13.74 -3.19
N GLU A 108 -6.28 13.97 -3.04
CA GLU A 108 -6.81 14.94 -2.07
C GLU A 108 -6.51 14.49 -0.64
N LYS A 109 -6.03 15.42 0.17
CA LYS A 109 -5.67 15.17 1.57
C LYS A 109 -6.90 14.86 2.41
N ILE A 110 -6.81 13.79 3.19
CA ILE A 110 -7.81 13.36 4.16
C ILE A 110 -7.35 13.74 5.57
N ALA A 111 -6.12 13.38 5.95
CA ALA A 111 -5.58 13.58 7.28
C ALA A 111 -4.04 13.70 7.28
N SER A 112 -3.50 14.06 8.44
CA SER A 112 -2.07 13.88 8.75
C SER A 112 -1.94 13.27 10.14
N ILE A 113 -1.08 12.26 10.28
CA ILE A 113 -0.73 11.61 11.54
C ILE A 113 0.65 12.13 11.93
N THR A 114 0.76 12.79 13.09
CA THR A 114 2.00 13.39 13.59
C THR A 114 2.39 12.89 14.97
N ASP A 115 1.41 12.45 15.76
CA ASP A 115 1.63 12.01 17.12
C ASP A 115 1.86 10.50 17.19
N GLY A 116 2.76 10.06 18.06
CA GLY A 116 3.05 8.64 18.29
C GLY A 116 3.92 7.99 17.21
N LEU A 117 4.58 8.78 16.35
CA LEU A 117 5.55 8.35 15.35
C LEU A 117 6.95 8.85 15.72
N ASN A 118 7.96 8.02 15.46
CA ASN A 118 9.36 8.42 15.61
C ASN A 118 10.21 7.69 14.56
N ASN A 119 10.71 8.44 13.57
CA ASN A 119 11.40 7.90 12.40
C ASN A 119 10.58 6.79 11.69
N PRO A 120 9.30 7.07 11.25
CA PRO A 120 8.45 6.10 10.59
C PRO A 120 9.03 5.68 9.24
N ARG A 121 8.88 4.38 8.88
CA ARG A 121 9.48 3.81 7.67
C ARG A 121 8.44 3.32 6.67
N TYR A 122 7.73 2.25 6.95
CA TYR A 122 6.80 1.60 6.03
C TYR A 122 5.44 1.37 6.69
N PHE A 123 4.39 1.53 5.91
CA PHE A 123 3.00 1.31 6.31
C PHE A 123 2.44 0.07 5.61
N ILE A 124 1.62 -0.70 6.32
CA ILE A 124 0.75 -1.75 5.78
C ILE A 124 -0.60 -1.74 6.49
N GLU A 125 -1.67 -2.05 5.76
CA GLU A 125 -2.98 -2.34 6.35
C GLU A 125 -3.10 -3.84 6.62
N ALA A 126 -3.61 -4.19 7.80
CA ALA A 126 -3.95 -5.55 8.16
C ALA A 126 -5.08 -5.56 9.19
N ASN A 127 -6.07 -6.44 9.00
CA ASN A 127 -7.17 -6.65 9.94
C ASN A 127 -7.88 -5.34 10.35
N GLY A 128 -8.07 -4.40 9.40
CA GLY A 128 -8.75 -3.12 9.59
C GLY A 128 -7.97 -2.08 10.39
N LYS A 129 -6.65 -2.26 10.57
CA LYS A 129 -5.73 -1.33 11.22
C LYS A 129 -4.52 -1.05 10.33
N GLY A 130 -3.89 0.11 10.53
CA GLY A 130 -2.59 0.40 9.96
C GLY A 130 -1.46 -0.05 10.89
N TYR A 131 -0.37 -0.54 10.32
CA TYR A 131 0.88 -0.87 11.04
C TYR A 131 2.02 -0.13 10.39
N VAL A 132 2.82 0.58 11.20
CA VAL A 132 3.93 1.40 10.71
C VAL A 132 5.19 1.07 11.48
N THR A 133 6.25 0.72 10.75
CA THR A 133 7.58 0.53 11.35
C THR A 133 8.21 1.86 11.72
N ASN A 134 8.84 1.94 12.89
CA ASN A 134 9.50 3.14 13.40
C ASN A 134 10.87 2.76 13.99
N TRP A 135 11.89 3.54 13.65
CA TRP A 135 13.24 3.33 14.19
C TRP A 135 13.48 3.97 15.57
N GLY A 136 12.48 4.67 16.12
CA GLY A 136 12.64 5.34 17.40
C GLY A 136 13.69 6.45 17.37
N ASP A 137 14.36 6.68 18.48
CA ASP A 137 15.56 7.51 18.56
C ASP A 137 16.75 6.73 18.00
N THR A 138 17.32 7.18 16.91
CA THR A 138 18.44 6.50 16.24
C THR A 138 19.71 6.36 17.07
N ALA A 139 19.76 6.95 18.26
CA ALA A 139 20.80 6.78 19.27
C ALA A 139 20.47 5.67 20.31
N ASP A 140 19.23 5.16 20.33
CA ASP A 140 18.75 4.09 21.22
C ASP A 140 18.37 2.85 20.41
N GLU A 141 19.11 1.77 20.52
CA GLU A 141 18.86 0.52 19.80
C GLU A 141 17.71 -0.32 20.39
N THR A 142 17.02 0.19 21.41
CA THR A 142 16.02 -0.58 22.18
C THR A 142 14.61 0.00 22.12
N ASP A 143 14.41 1.15 21.50
CA ASP A 143 13.13 1.89 21.46
C ASP A 143 12.36 1.74 20.13
N ASP A 144 12.83 0.85 19.25
CA ASP A 144 12.19 0.58 17.96
C ASP A 144 10.83 -0.09 18.14
N PHE A 145 9.87 0.31 17.31
CA PHE A 145 8.51 -0.19 17.46
C PHE A 145 7.73 -0.24 16.14
N VAL A 146 6.62 -0.96 16.17
CA VAL A 146 5.55 -0.88 15.17
C VAL A 146 4.40 -0.10 15.79
N ALA A 147 4.04 1.05 15.21
CA ALA A 147 2.87 1.82 15.60
C ALA A 147 1.61 1.17 15.02
N ILE A 148 0.53 1.14 15.81
CA ILE A 148 -0.80 0.66 15.40
C ILE A 148 -1.68 1.89 15.17
N ILE A 149 -2.20 2.04 13.95
CA ILE A 149 -3.02 3.18 13.55
C ILE A 149 -4.48 2.76 13.44
N ASN A 150 -5.34 3.52 14.09
CA ASN A 150 -6.78 3.46 13.89
C ASN A 150 -7.12 4.17 12.58
N LEU A 151 -7.65 3.42 11.59
CA LEU A 151 -7.97 3.92 10.26
C LEU A 151 -9.27 4.74 10.19
N GLN A 152 -10.07 4.80 11.26
CA GLN A 152 -11.30 5.60 11.29
C GLN A 152 -11.04 7.06 11.68
N ASN A 153 -10.03 7.30 12.52
CA ASN A 153 -9.71 8.63 13.04
C ASN A 153 -8.26 9.06 12.81
N TYR A 154 -7.44 8.19 12.18
CA TYR A 154 -6.04 8.43 11.82
C TYR A 154 -5.16 8.80 13.02
N THR A 155 -5.30 8.06 14.11
CA THR A 155 -4.49 8.22 15.33
C THR A 155 -3.70 6.96 15.63
N VAL A 156 -2.53 7.11 16.25
CA VAL A 156 -1.81 5.98 16.84
C VAL A 156 -2.53 5.56 18.12
N GLU A 157 -3.02 4.31 18.16
CA GLU A 157 -3.76 3.75 19.30
C GLU A 157 -2.91 2.82 20.18
N GLY A 158 -1.72 2.46 19.73
CA GLY A 158 -0.80 1.60 20.47
C GLY A 158 0.50 1.36 19.72
N THR A 159 1.44 0.71 20.40
CA THR A 159 2.75 0.34 19.84
C THR A 159 3.11 -1.10 20.23
N ILE A 160 3.89 -1.75 19.38
CA ILE A 160 4.48 -3.08 19.61
C ILE A 160 5.98 -2.91 19.57
N SER A 161 6.69 -3.11 20.70
CA SER A 161 8.16 -3.08 20.72
C SER A 161 8.70 -4.19 19.86
N VAL A 162 9.69 -3.86 19.03
CA VAL A 162 10.39 -4.79 18.15
C VAL A 162 11.89 -4.58 18.26
N ILE A 163 12.67 -5.42 17.59
CA ILE A 163 14.14 -5.33 17.63
C ILE A 163 14.65 -4.27 16.65
N LEU A 164 15.92 -3.91 16.78
CA LEU A 164 16.61 -2.86 16.04
C LEU A 164 16.37 -2.88 14.53
N GLY A 165 16.02 -1.71 13.99
CA GLY A 165 15.95 -1.37 12.57
C GLY A 165 14.80 -2.02 11.80
N PRO A 166 13.53 -1.92 12.28
CA PRO A 166 12.39 -2.41 11.54
C PRO A 166 12.20 -1.58 10.24
N GLU A 167 12.19 -2.25 9.12
CA GLU A 167 12.15 -1.62 7.79
C GLU A 167 10.94 -2.12 7.01
N ALA A 168 11.15 -2.97 6.01
CA ALA A 168 10.07 -3.49 5.18
C ALA A 168 9.03 -4.25 6.02
N ILE A 169 7.76 -4.02 5.69
CA ILE A 169 6.61 -4.61 6.36
C ILE A 169 5.69 -5.27 5.34
N LEU A 170 5.11 -6.41 5.69
CA LEU A 170 4.22 -7.17 4.83
C LEU A 170 3.14 -7.84 5.66
N ALA A 171 1.91 -7.92 5.13
CA ALA A 171 0.79 -8.56 5.82
C ALA A 171 0.27 -9.77 5.04
N LYS A 172 -0.16 -10.78 5.79
CA LYS A 172 -0.91 -11.92 5.29
C LYS A 172 -1.90 -12.38 6.36
N ASP A 173 -3.17 -12.45 6.04
CA ASP A 173 -4.23 -12.83 6.97
C ASP A 173 -4.13 -12.01 8.28
N ASN A 174 -4.10 -12.67 9.42
CA ASN A 174 -3.95 -12.03 10.73
C ASN A 174 -2.49 -11.89 11.18
N THR A 175 -1.55 -11.76 10.24
CA THR A 175 -0.11 -11.72 10.54
C THR A 175 0.57 -10.58 9.81
N VAL A 176 1.37 -9.82 10.53
CA VAL A 176 2.31 -8.84 9.98
C VAL A 176 3.73 -9.35 10.17
N TYR A 177 4.53 -9.27 9.10
CA TYR A 177 5.95 -9.58 9.06
C TYR A 177 6.73 -8.28 8.94
N VAL A 178 7.79 -8.13 9.75
CA VAL A 178 8.67 -6.96 9.76
C VAL A 178 10.11 -7.42 9.56
N ALA A 179 10.74 -7.00 8.47
CA ALA A 179 12.15 -7.23 8.23
C ALA A 179 12.99 -6.19 8.98
N HIS A 180 14.05 -6.62 9.63
CA HIS A 180 14.95 -5.78 10.41
C HIS A 180 16.30 -5.67 9.72
N GLN A 181 16.53 -4.56 9.02
CA GLN A 181 17.82 -4.31 8.39
C GLN A 181 18.90 -3.82 9.38
N GLY A 182 18.48 -3.26 10.55
CA GLY A 182 19.39 -2.84 11.61
C GLY A 182 19.68 -1.34 11.65
N ALA A 183 18.83 -0.48 11.11
CA ALA A 183 19.01 0.98 11.07
C ALA A 183 20.40 1.38 10.53
N TRP A 184 21.26 1.99 11.35
CA TRP A 184 22.65 2.33 10.99
C TRP A 184 23.65 1.18 11.20
N GLY A 185 23.20 0.09 11.84
CA GLY A 185 23.96 -1.13 12.06
C GLY A 185 23.59 -2.24 11.09
N GLN A 186 23.52 -3.47 11.59
CA GLN A 186 23.09 -4.66 10.86
C GLN A 186 22.19 -5.52 11.73
N ASN A 187 21.19 -6.14 11.13
CA ASN A 187 20.35 -7.15 11.76
C ASN A 187 20.07 -8.28 10.76
N ASN A 188 19.51 -9.39 11.22
CA ASN A 188 19.19 -10.54 10.39
C ASN A 188 17.90 -11.23 10.84
N LYS A 189 16.92 -10.44 11.21
CA LYS A 189 15.67 -10.94 11.78
C LYS A 189 14.45 -10.52 10.97
N VAL A 190 13.40 -11.32 11.12
CA VAL A 190 12.04 -10.98 10.74
C VAL A 190 11.15 -11.19 11.97
N SER A 191 10.49 -10.13 12.41
CA SER A 191 9.46 -10.19 13.45
C SER A 191 8.13 -10.64 12.87
N VAL A 192 7.41 -11.48 13.62
CA VAL A 192 6.08 -11.99 13.28
C VAL A 192 5.10 -11.48 14.33
N ILE A 193 4.16 -10.66 13.93
CA ILE A 193 3.17 -10.01 14.78
C ILE A 193 1.80 -10.59 14.48
N ASN A 194 1.05 -10.95 15.53
CA ASN A 194 -0.36 -11.33 15.40
C ASN A 194 -1.23 -10.06 15.48
N THR A 195 -2.02 -9.78 14.44
CA THR A 195 -2.86 -8.58 14.36
C THR A 195 -4.16 -8.65 15.17
N THR A 196 -4.54 -9.84 15.66
CA THR A 196 -5.69 -9.99 16.54
C THR A 196 -5.34 -9.63 17.98
N SER A 197 -4.17 -10.09 18.48
CA SER A 197 -3.68 -9.76 19.84
C SER A 197 -2.80 -8.50 19.86
N ASN A 198 -2.30 -8.04 18.71
CA ASN A 198 -1.29 -6.97 18.57
C ASN A 198 0.00 -7.28 19.36
N GLU A 199 0.47 -8.52 19.26
CA GLU A 199 1.66 -8.99 19.97
C GLU A 199 2.69 -9.56 19.02
N LEU A 200 3.98 -9.35 19.34
CA LEU A 200 5.09 -10.06 18.73
C LEU A 200 5.05 -11.53 19.19
N ILE A 201 4.75 -12.44 18.27
CA ILE A 201 4.60 -13.87 18.59
C ILE A 201 5.83 -14.70 18.23
N LYS A 202 6.71 -14.18 17.36
CA LYS A 202 7.91 -14.92 16.91
C LYS A 202 8.92 -13.98 16.27
N THR A 203 10.20 -14.35 16.38
CA THR A 203 11.31 -13.76 15.63
C THR A 203 12.01 -14.87 14.84
N LEU A 204 12.16 -14.66 13.53
CA LEU A 204 12.85 -15.58 12.62
C LEU A 204 14.26 -15.06 12.36
N THR A 205 15.24 -15.97 12.23
CA THR A 205 16.57 -15.61 11.75
C THR A 205 16.66 -15.89 10.26
N VAL A 206 17.10 -14.89 9.50
CA VAL A 206 17.25 -14.90 8.03
C VAL A 206 18.67 -14.53 7.64
N GLY A 207 18.93 -14.17 6.38
CA GLY A 207 20.21 -13.58 5.97
C GLY A 207 20.41 -12.18 6.54
N ASP A 208 21.64 -11.63 6.38
CA ASP A 208 21.99 -10.32 6.91
C ASP A 208 21.33 -9.18 6.13
N VAL A 209 20.91 -8.13 6.84
CA VAL A 209 20.33 -6.90 6.30
C VAL A 209 19.08 -7.15 5.41
N PRO A 210 18.05 -7.88 5.89
CA PRO A 210 16.84 -8.12 5.11
C PRO A 210 16.11 -6.80 4.87
N ASN A 211 15.90 -6.46 3.59
CA ASN A 211 15.34 -5.17 3.18
C ASN A 211 14.09 -5.26 2.31
N SER A 212 13.74 -6.45 1.85
CA SER A 212 12.47 -6.64 1.14
C SER A 212 11.88 -8.02 1.39
N MET A 213 10.56 -8.10 1.27
CA MET A 213 9.80 -9.33 1.46
C MET A 213 8.68 -9.42 0.42
N GLN A 214 8.36 -10.64 0.00
CA GLN A 214 7.28 -10.92 -0.93
C GLN A 214 6.61 -12.25 -0.59
N LEU A 215 5.29 -12.34 -0.77
CA LEU A 215 4.56 -13.59 -0.75
C LEU A 215 4.44 -14.15 -2.16
N ASP A 216 4.68 -15.44 -2.33
CA ASP A 216 4.34 -16.14 -3.58
C ASP A 216 2.85 -16.54 -3.63
N ALA A 217 2.41 -17.05 -4.78
CA ALA A 217 1.02 -17.47 -4.98
C ALA A 217 0.59 -18.63 -4.04
N SER A 218 1.55 -19.37 -3.47
CA SER A 218 1.30 -20.43 -2.49
C SER A 218 1.29 -19.90 -1.06
N GLY A 219 1.58 -18.60 -0.87
CA GLY A 219 1.67 -17.94 0.42
C GLY A 219 2.97 -18.19 1.18
N ASN A 220 4.05 -18.63 0.51
CA ASN A 220 5.36 -18.69 1.12
C ASN A 220 5.97 -17.29 1.19
N LEU A 221 6.62 -16.98 2.32
CA LEU A 221 7.33 -15.73 2.51
C LEU A 221 8.75 -15.86 1.94
N TRP A 222 9.07 -14.99 0.99
CA TRP A 222 10.42 -14.79 0.46
C TRP A 222 11.02 -13.55 1.08
N VAL A 223 12.27 -13.64 1.53
CA VAL A 223 13.01 -12.55 2.15
C VAL A 223 14.27 -12.34 1.35
N LEU A 224 14.51 -11.11 0.88
CA LEU A 224 15.77 -10.70 0.29
C LEU A 224 16.66 -10.12 1.39
N ALA A 225 17.86 -10.71 1.55
CA ALA A 225 18.83 -10.36 2.57
C ALA A 225 20.25 -10.42 1.98
#